data_28a7c6970eeeef090539a9000ca85043
#
_entry.id   28a7c6970eeeef090539a9000ca85043
#
_cell.length_a   1.000
_cell.length_b   1.000
_cell.length_c   1.000
_cell.angle_alpha   90.00
_cell.angle_beta   90.00
_cell.angle_gamma   90.00
#
_symmetry.space_group_name_H-M   'P 1'
#
loop_
_entity.id
_entity.type
_entity.pdbx_description
1 polymer ?
#
loop_
_entity_poly.entity_id
_entity_poly.type
_entity_poly.pdbx_seq_one_letter_code
_entity_poly.pdbx_strand_id
1 'polypeptide(L)'
;MSCIILPKSDYSQELANKYNFKEWMIARYLTIVPNTEKFLDYINNKVVNQYIRINTLKTDIDTLKQKLLEKDFKLEKTLLAEVFLIKEAKYPIGATMEYLSGYYYIQDLSSCLAVESLDIQEDDLVLDVASSPGGKTSFMAQKMNNKGMILALESESKRLRKMMFNLSRCGVVNTVLWNMKGEKIVNYDFKFDKVLLDAPCSCDGIMQKDPLRKTTYSKESIKFCSIRQSQLIESALNVVKPGGLLVYSTCSLAPEENEFIINSIIDKFDITIESIDYGGVDSLIKFGGKVMDKSIKFTKRFYPHIHNTAGFFIAKIRVNNIEK
;
A
#
# COMPACT_ATOMS: atom_id res chain seq x y z
N MET A 1 -1.81 13.64 -15.44
CA MET A 1 -1.66 12.71 -16.60
C MET A 1 -3.03 12.29 -17.11
N SER A 2 -3.20 12.00 -18.41
CA SER A 2 -4.44 11.40 -18.92
C SER A 2 -4.32 9.88 -18.88
N CYS A 3 -5.42 9.18 -18.56
CA CYS A 3 -5.46 7.71 -18.64
C CYS A 3 -5.17 7.25 -20.08
N ILE A 4 -4.22 6.34 -20.24
CA ILE A 4 -3.86 5.77 -21.55
C ILE A 4 -4.92 4.78 -21.99
N ILE A 5 -5.43 4.99 -23.20
CA ILE A 5 -6.40 4.09 -23.85
C ILE A 5 -5.62 3.12 -24.73
N LEU A 6 -5.79 1.84 -24.48
CA LEU A 6 -5.23 0.78 -25.30
C LEU A 6 -6.22 0.31 -26.35
N PRO A 7 -5.74 -0.21 -27.49
CA PRO A 7 -6.60 -0.80 -28.52
C PRO A 7 -7.45 -1.93 -27.95
N LYS A 8 -8.68 -2.02 -28.43
CA LYS A 8 -9.58 -3.13 -28.14
C LYS A 8 -9.33 -4.27 -29.10
N SER A 9 -9.69 -5.48 -28.71
CA SER A 9 -9.59 -6.69 -29.53
C SER A 9 -10.78 -7.61 -29.26
N ASP A 10 -11.08 -8.52 -30.19
CA ASP A 10 -12.13 -9.52 -30.00
C ASP A 10 -11.90 -10.31 -28.69
N TYR A 11 -10.65 -10.63 -28.38
CA TYR A 11 -10.28 -11.31 -27.16
C TYR A 11 -10.53 -10.45 -25.90
N SER A 12 -10.26 -9.13 -25.95
CA SER A 12 -10.60 -8.26 -24.82
C SER A 12 -12.12 -8.16 -24.60
N GLN A 13 -12.90 -8.19 -25.68
CA GLN A 13 -14.36 -8.18 -25.59
C GLN A 13 -14.91 -9.51 -25.07
N GLU A 14 -14.36 -10.65 -25.51
CA GLU A 14 -14.72 -11.98 -25.00
C GLU A 14 -14.52 -12.08 -23.48
N LEU A 15 -13.34 -11.72 -22.99
CA LEU A 15 -13.03 -11.72 -21.57
C LEU A 15 -13.88 -10.72 -20.79
N ALA A 16 -14.16 -9.55 -21.34
CA ALA A 16 -15.02 -8.55 -20.73
C ALA A 16 -16.43 -9.10 -20.47
N ASN A 17 -17.01 -9.80 -21.46
CA ASN A 17 -18.30 -10.43 -21.34
C ASN A 17 -18.27 -11.61 -20.34
N LYS A 18 -17.26 -12.49 -20.44
CA LYS A 18 -17.10 -13.68 -19.57
C LYS A 18 -17.00 -13.29 -18.08
N TYR A 19 -16.27 -12.24 -17.75
CA TYR A 19 -15.98 -11.85 -16.38
C TYR A 19 -16.74 -10.63 -15.85
N ASN A 20 -17.64 -10.07 -16.67
CA ASN A 20 -18.44 -8.87 -16.37
C ASN A 20 -17.56 -7.65 -16.01
N PHE A 21 -16.65 -7.31 -16.92
CA PHE A 21 -15.80 -6.12 -16.84
C PHE A 21 -16.08 -5.17 -18.01
N LYS A 22 -15.71 -3.90 -17.84
CA LYS A 22 -15.64 -2.97 -18.97
C LYS A 22 -14.48 -3.38 -19.89
N GLU A 23 -14.69 -3.45 -21.19
CA GLU A 23 -13.68 -3.90 -22.16
C GLU A 23 -12.35 -3.15 -22.06
N TRP A 24 -12.39 -1.82 -21.87
CA TRP A 24 -11.18 -1.01 -21.73
C TRP A 24 -10.31 -1.43 -20.53
N MET A 25 -10.92 -1.96 -19.47
CA MET A 25 -10.18 -2.49 -18.32
C MET A 25 -9.44 -3.76 -18.71
N ILE A 26 -10.12 -4.67 -19.40
CA ILE A 26 -9.51 -5.91 -19.88
C ILE A 26 -8.36 -5.64 -20.84
N ALA A 27 -8.55 -4.74 -21.82
CA ALA A 27 -7.48 -4.35 -22.74
C ALA A 27 -6.21 -3.86 -21.99
N ARG A 28 -6.38 -3.15 -20.87
CA ARG A 28 -5.27 -2.74 -20.01
C ARG A 28 -4.67 -3.91 -19.24
N TYR A 29 -5.50 -4.74 -18.62
CA TYR A 29 -5.02 -5.90 -17.84
C TYR A 29 -4.22 -6.88 -18.69
N LEU A 30 -4.61 -7.11 -19.94
CA LEU A 30 -3.85 -7.93 -20.90
C LEU A 30 -2.41 -7.41 -21.14
N THR A 31 -2.16 -6.13 -20.86
CA THR A 31 -0.84 -5.51 -21.03
C THR A 31 -0.04 -5.44 -19.71
N ILE A 32 -0.74 -5.25 -18.57
CA ILE A 32 -0.09 -4.94 -17.30
C ILE A 32 -0.12 -6.10 -16.29
N VAL A 33 -0.96 -7.12 -16.50
CA VAL A 33 -1.14 -8.22 -15.56
C VAL A 33 -0.67 -9.54 -16.18
N PRO A 34 0.36 -10.18 -15.65
CA PRO A 34 0.78 -11.51 -16.10
C PRO A 34 -0.35 -12.53 -15.95
N ASN A 35 -0.54 -13.41 -16.94
CA ASN A 35 -1.57 -14.45 -16.91
C ASN A 35 -2.98 -13.89 -16.58
N THR A 36 -3.43 -12.90 -17.37
CA THR A 36 -4.65 -12.11 -17.12
C THR A 36 -5.89 -12.96 -16.86
N GLU A 37 -6.11 -14.09 -17.57
CA GLU A 37 -7.26 -14.95 -17.30
C GLU A 37 -7.22 -15.53 -15.89
N LYS A 38 -6.06 -16.02 -15.43
CA LYS A 38 -5.90 -16.50 -14.05
C LYS A 38 -6.17 -15.41 -13.02
N PHE A 39 -5.77 -14.18 -13.33
CA PHE A 39 -6.08 -13.01 -12.49
C PHE A 39 -7.58 -12.77 -12.43
N LEU A 40 -8.27 -12.77 -13.57
CA LEU A 40 -9.72 -12.57 -13.64
C LEU A 40 -10.49 -13.67 -12.92
N ASP A 41 -10.09 -14.94 -13.09
CA ASP A 41 -10.64 -16.07 -12.33
C ASP A 41 -10.44 -15.88 -10.83
N TYR A 42 -9.23 -15.50 -10.42
CA TYR A 42 -8.88 -15.31 -9.02
C TYR A 42 -9.76 -14.24 -8.35
N ILE A 43 -9.86 -13.05 -8.97
CA ILE A 43 -10.61 -11.93 -8.37
C ILE A 43 -12.13 -12.12 -8.40
N ASN A 44 -12.65 -13.03 -9.25
CA ASN A 44 -14.08 -13.32 -9.33
C ASN A 44 -14.51 -14.50 -8.45
N ASN A 45 -13.69 -15.53 -8.34
CA ASN A 45 -14.13 -16.84 -7.85
C ASN A 45 -13.43 -17.29 -6.56
N LYS A 46 -12.30 -16.67 -6.19
CA LYS A 46 -11.56 -17.10 -5.01
C LYS A 46 -11.97 -16.30 -3.77
N VAL A 47 -12.01 -17.00 -2.62
CA VAL A 47 -12.22 -16.36 -1.33
C VAL A 47 -11.08 -15.38 -1.03
N VAL A 48 -11.43 -14.21 -0.52
CA VAL A 48 -10.45 -13.18 -0.15
C VAL A 48 -9.55 -13.69 0.97
N ASN A 49 -8.26 -13.70 0.71
CA ASN A 49 -7.28 -14.00 1.74
C ASN A 49 -7.31 -12.94 2.84
N GLN A 50 -7.34 -13.39 4.08
CA GLN A 50 -7.31 -12.52 5.26
C GLN A 50 -5.98 -12.69 5.99
N TYR A 51 -5.35 -11.58 6.31
CA TYR A 51 -4.10 -11.55 7.04
C TYR A 51 -4.27 -10.81 8.36
N ILE A 52 -3.55 -11.26 9.37
CA ILE A 52 -3.36 -10.53 10.62
C ILE A 52 -1.88 -10.20 10.80
N ARG A 53 -1.63 -9.03 11.34
CA ARG A 53 -0.33 -8.62 11.86
C ARG A 53 -0.40 -8.65 13.38
N ILE A 54 0.41 -9.49 13.99
CA ILE A 54 0.54 -9.57 15.44
C ILE A 54 1.20 -8.29 15.95
N ASN A 55 0.62 -7.71 16.98
CA ASN A 55 1.07 -6.45 17.55
C ASN A 55 2.04 -6.72 18.71
N THR A 56 3.33 -6.65 18.43
CA THR A 56 4.39 -6.93 19.40
C THR A 56 4.56 -5.87 20.49
N LEU A 57 3.86 -4.72 20.37
CA LEU A 57 3.75 -3.76 21.49
C LEU A 57 2.89 -4.30 22.65
N LYS A 58 2.06 -5.32 22.41
CA LYS A 58 1.07 -5.82 23.39
C LYS A 58 1.19 -7.30 23.72
N THR A 59 1.81 -8.10 22.86
CA THR A 59 1.93 -9.53 23.03
C THR A 59 3.12 -10.06 22.22
N ASP A 60 3.67 -11.18 22.59
CA ASP A 60 4.61 -11.91 21.76
C ASP A 60 3.89 -12.80 20.73
N ILE A 61 4.61 -13.18 19.68
CA ILE A 61 4.06 -13.91 18.54
C ILE A 61 3.54 -15.29 18.95
N ASP A 62 4.30 -16.01 19.76
CA ASP A 62 3.98 -17.41 20.11
C ASP A 62 2.79 -17.48 21.07
N THR A 63 2.72 -16.59 22.05
CA THR A 63 1.57 -16.48 22.96
C THR A 63 0.27 -16.21 22.18
N LEU A 64 0.30 -15.26 21.24
CA LEU A 64 -0.93 -14.97 20.48
C LEU A 64 -1.31 -16.12 19.54
N LYS A 65 -0.34 -16.74 18.87
CA LYS A 65 -0.58 -17.92 18.03
C LYS A 65 -1.25 -19.04 18.79
N GLN A 66 -0.75 -19.33 20.00
CA GLN A 66 -1.33 -20.37 20.86
C GLN A 66 -2.78 -20.04 21.23
N LYS A 67 -3.07 -18.81 21.65
CA LYS A 67 -4.43 -18.35 21.97
C LYS A 67 -5.40 -18.46 20.78
N LEU A 68 -4.93 -18.14 19.57
CA LEU A 68 -5.75 -18.24 18.37
C LEU A 68 -5.96 -19.71 17.94
N LEU A 69 -4.94 -20.56 18.11
CA LEU A 69 -5.05 -22.00 17.85
C LEU A 69 -6.09 -22.65 18.76
N GLU A 70 -6.10 -22.33 20.07
CA GLU A 70 -7.10 -22.80 21.04
C GLU A 70 -8.53 -22.37 20.68
N LYS A 71 -8.68 -21.37 19.81
CA LYS A 71 -9.96 -20.87 19.28
C LYS A 71 -10.27 -21.40 17.88
N ASP A 72 -9.63 -22.46 17.45
CA ASP A 72 -9.80 -23.09 16.13
C ASP A 72 -9.43 -22.18 14.94
N PHE A 73 -8.43 -21.28 15.12
CA PHE A 73 -7.84 -20.54 14.01
C PHE A 73 -6.62 -21.28 13.48
N LYS A 74 -6.54 -21.47 12.17
CA LYS A 74 -5.34 -21.99 11.52
C LYS A 74 -4.57 -20.87 10.84
N LEU A 75 -3.34 -20.66 11.28
CA LEU A 75 -2.45 -19.63 10.81
C LEU A 75 -1.34 -20.21 9.94
N GLU A 76 -1.09 -19.59 8.79
CA GLU A 76 0.06 -19.91 7.93
C GLU A 76 1.06 -18.75 7.99
N LYS A 77 2.34 -19.08 8.14
CA LYS A 77 3.43 -18.10 8.15
C LYS A 77 3.53 -17.39 6.81
N THR A 78 3.92 -16.13 6.84
CA THR A 78 4.32 -15.36 5.66
C THR A 78 5.82 -15.09 5.70
N LEU A 79 6.30 -14.25 4.76
CA LEU A 79 7.70 -13.83 4.77
C LEU A 79 8.03 -12.84 5.90
N LEU A 80 7.02 -12.24 6.55
CA LEU A 80 7.19 -11.40 7.74
C LEU A 80 6.83 -12.19 9.00
N ALA A 81 7.71 -12.16 10.00
CA ALA A 81 7.58 -12.97 11.21
C ALA A 81 6.28 -12.72 11.98
N GLU A 82 5.82 -11.47 12.01
CA GLU A 82 4.61 -11.02 12.72
C GLU A 82 3.33 -11.06 11.87
N VAL A 83 3.41 -11.42 10.56
CA VAL A 83 2.25 -11.43 9.67
C VAL A 83 1.85 -12.86 9.32
N PHE A 84 0.58 -13.19 9.50
CA PHE A 84 0.05 -14.53 9.25
C PHE A 84 -1.17 -14.48 8.32
N LEU A 85 -1.24 -15.44 7.40
CA LEU A 85 -2.43 -15.73 6.62
C LEU A 85 -3.39 -16.57 7.47
N ILE A 86 -4.66 -16.19 7.54
CA ILE A 86 -5.72 -16.98 8.14
C ILE A 86 -6.18 -18.02 7.10
N LYS A 87 -5.90 -19.30 7.36
CA LYS A 87 -6.38 -20.40 6.52
C LYS A 87 -7.79 -20.81 6.88
N GLU A 88 -8.06 -20.92 8.15
CA GLU A 88 -9.37 -21.28 8.70
C GLU A 88 -9.64 -20.45 9.94
N ALA A 89 -10.88 -20.04 10.12
CA ALA A 89 -11.37 -19.35 11.30
C ALA A 89 -12.80 -19.80 11.60
N LYS A 90 -13.06 -20.20 12.83
CA LYS A 90 -14.38 -20.65 13.28
C LYS A 90 -15.41 -19.50 13.26
N TYR A 91 -14.95 -18.27 13.43
CA TYR A 91 -15.77 -17.05 13.41
C TYR A 91 -14.97 -15.86 12.87
N PRO A 92 -15.64 -14.73 12.58
CA PRO A 92 -14.95 -13.56 12.00
C PRO A 92 -13.77 -13.10 12.84
N ILE A 93 -12.61 -12.89 12.22
CA ILE A 93 -11.37 -12.51 12.91
C ILE A 93 -11.45 -11.15 13.63
N GLY A 94 -12.41 -10.27 13.26
CA GLY A 94 -12.68 -9.02 13.96
C GLY A 94 -13.55 -9.17 15.22
N ALA A 95 -14.05 -10.38 15.51
CA ALA A 95 -14.96 -10.66 16.64
C ALA A 95 -14.27 -11.28 17.86
N THR A 96 -12.92 -11.33 17.87
CA THR A 96 -12.16 -11.91 18.99
C THR A 96 -11.84 -10.85 20.05
N MET A 97 -11.70 -11.30 21.29
CA MET A 97 -11.23 -10.43 22.39
C MET A 97 -9.79 -9.93 22.10
N GLU A 98 -8.96 -10.77 21.49
CA GLU A 98 -7.60 -10.42 21.10
C GLU A 98 -7.56 -9.29 20.07
N TYR A 99 -8.49 -9.28 19.12
CA TYR A 99 -8.66 -8.15 18.20
C TYR A 99 -9.10 -6.88 18.93
N LEU A 100 -10.12 -6.98 19.76
CA LEU A 100 -10.65 -5.84 20.54
C LEU A 100 -9.59 -5.29 21.49
N SER A 101 -8.76 -6.13 22.07
CA SER A 101 -7.62 -5.75 22.94
C SER A 101 -6.41 -5.23 22.16
N GLY A 102 -6.43 -5.27 20.84
CA GLY A 102 -5.36 -4.77 19.98
C GLY A 102 -4.11 -5.67 19.92
N TYR A 103 -4.24 -6.95 20.20
CA TYR A 103 -3.14 -7.92 20.09
C TYR A 103 -2.79 -8.23 18.64
N TYR A 104 -3.69 -7.96 17.71
CA TYR A 104 -3.40 -7.98 16.27
C TYR A 104 -4.21 -6.93 15.51
N TYR A 105 -3.73 -6.63 14.31
CA TYR A 105 -4.40 -5.78 13.33
C TYR A 105 -4.71 -6.61 12.08
N ILE A 106 -5.92 -6.44 11.51
CA ILE A 106 -6.31 -7.07 10.24
C ILE A 106 -5.71 -6.22 9.12
N GLN A 107 -4.66 -6.71 8.47
CA GLN A 107 -3.90 -5.95 7.49
C GLN A 107 -3.35 -6.86 6.40
N ASP A 108 -3.53 -6.46 5.15
CA ASP A 108 -2.99 -7.19 4.02
C ASP A 108 -1.46 -7.24 4.06
N LEU A 109 -0.87 -8.36 3.61
CA LEU A 109 0.57 -8.55 3.59
C LEU A 109 1.28 -7.45 2.80
N SER A 110 0.77 -7.09 1.60
CA SER A 110 1.38 -6.04 0.76
C SER A 110 1.44 -4.67 1.46
N SER A 111 0.42 -4.35 2.30
CA SER A 111 0.44 -3.15 3.12
C SER A 111 1.50 -3.18 4.22
N CYS A 112 1.81 -4.38 4.75
CA CYS A 112 2.90 -4.56 5.71
C CYS A 112 4.26 -4.41 5.01
N LEU A 113 4.40 -4.95 3.79
CA LEU A 113 5.64 -4.84 3.01
C LEU A 113 6.03 -3.39 2.70
N ALA A 114 5.04 -2.50 2.48
CA ALA A 114 5.33 -1.08 2.28
C ALA A 114 5.97 -0.45 3.54
N VAL A 115 5.54 -0.83 4.72
CA VAL A 115 6.16 -0.36 5.99
C VAL A 115 7.55 -0.98 6.17
N GLU A 116 7.69 -2.26 5.90
CA GLU A 116 8.99 -2.96 6.00
C GLU A 116 10.05 -2.33 5.09
N SER A 117 9.64 -1.87 3.90
CA SER A 117 10.54 -1.22 2.93
C SER A 117 11.09 0.13 3.40
N LEU A 118 10.57 0.72 4.49
CA LEU A 118 11.09 1.97 5.07
C LEU A 118 12.38 1.78 5.87
N ASP A 119 12.76 0.56 6.24
CA ASP A 119 13.92 0.27 7.09
C ASP A 119 13.94 1.15 8.38
N ILE A 120 12.80 1.21 9.08
CA ILE A 120 12.57 2.09 10.22
C ILE A 120 13.48 1.69 11.39
N GLN A 121 14.09 2.70 12.03
CA GLN A 121 14.82 2.57 13.28
C GLN A 121 14.02 3.13 14.46
N GLU A 122 14.33 2.70 15.68
CA GLU A 122 13.53 3.05 16.86
C GLU A 122 13.44 4.56 17.12
N ASP A 123 14.51 5.31 16.86
CA ASP A 123 14.61 6.75 17.16
C ASP A 123 14.29 7.67 15.95
N ASP A 124 13.84 7.09 14.82
CA ASP A 124 13.50 7.86 13.61
C ASP A 124 12.39 8.88 13.86
N LEU A 125 12.47 9.99 13.15
CA LEU A 125 11.37 10.92 12.93
C LEU A 125 10.65 10.54 11.63
N VAL A 126 9.42 10.03 11.74
CA VAL A 126 8.67 9.44 10.64
C VAL A 126 7.47 10.29 10.27
N LEU A 127 7.19 10.43 8.96
CA LEU A 127 5.96 11.04 8.44
C LEU A 127 5.09 9.98 7.76
N ASP A 128 3.80 9.91 8.13
CA ASP A 128 2.74 9.18 7.40
C ASP A 128 1.82 10.19 6.72
N VAL A 129 1.94 10.34 5.40
CA VAL A 129 1.32 11.43 4.64
C VAL A 129 -0.20 11.26 4.45
N ALA A 130 -0.69 10.02 4.45
CA ALA A 130 -2.11 9.68 4.24
C ALA A 130 -2.54 8.52 5.14
N SER A 131 -2.50 8.74 6.43
CA SER A 131 -2.35 7.74 7.48
C SER A 131 -3.59 6.90 7.82
N SER A 132 -4.81 7.38 7.51
CA SER A 132 -6.05 6.69 7.91
C SER A 132 -6.27 5.38 7.13
N PRO A 133 -6.67 4.30 7.81
CA PRO A 133 -7.22 4.19 9.16
C PRO A 133 -6.22 3.85 10.28
N GLY A 134 -4.90 4.03 10.06
CA GLY A 134 -3.87 3.83 11.08
C GLY A 134 -3.19 2.45 11.08
N GLY A 135 -3.46 1.60 10.09
CA GLY A 135 -2.86 0.26 10.00
C GLY A 135 -1.35 0.32 9.77
N LYS A 136 -0.89 1.12 8.80
CA LYS A 136 0.53 1.34 8.54
C LYS A 136 1.19 2.14 9.64
N THR A 137 0.55 3.20 10.12
CA THR A 137 1.02 4.01 11.27
C THR A 137 1.27 3.15 12.51
N SER A 138 0.31 2.26 12.88
CA SER A 138 0.49 1.37 14.02
C SER A 138 1.58 0.32 13.81
N PHE A 139 1.86 -0.05 12.55
CA PHE A 139 2.98 -0.94 12.26
C PHE A 139 4.33 -0.23 12.36
N MET A 140 4.41 1.01 11.89
CA MET A 140 5.59 1.84 12.07
C MET A 140 5.89 2.04 13.56
N ALA A 141 4.88 2.38 14.38
CA ALA A 141 5.04 2.49 15.83
C ALA A 141 5.52 1.18 16.48
N GLN A 142 5.03 0.03 15.99
CA GLN A 142 5.49 -1.29 16.43
C GLN A 142 6.97 -1.52 16.09
N LYS A 143 7.41 -1.20 14.86
CA LYS A 143 8.83 -1.30 14.46
C LYS A 143 9.73 -0.37 15.26
N MET A 144 9.22 0.79 15.64
CA MET A 144 9.91 1.76 16.50
C MET A 144 9.86 1.40 18.00
N ASN A 145 9.17 0.34 18.38
CA ASN A 145 8.95 -0.01 19.78
C ASN A 145 8.39 1.17 20.61
N ASN A 146 7.52 1.98 20.01
CA ASN A 146 6.97 3.24 20.57
C ASN A 146 8.05 4.31 20.93
N LYS A 147 9.26 4.20 20.40
CA LYS A 147 10.29 5.24 20.50
C LYS A 147 10.23 6.19 19.31
N GLY A 148 11.13 7.19 19.28
CA GLY A 148 11.11 8.20 18.21
C GLY A 148 9.77 8.94 18.12
N MET A 149 9.40 9.42 16.92
CA MET A 149 8.12 10.11 16.73
C MET A 149 7.56 9.87 15.33
N ILE A 150 6.25 9.67 15.25
CA ILE A 150 5.49 9.60 14.01
C ILE A 150 4.56 10.80 13.92
N LEU A 151 4.69 11.61 12.86
CA LEU A 151 3.68 12.59 12.47
C LEU A 151 2.74 11.95 11.44
N ALA A 152 1.46 11.84 11.74
CA ALA A 152 0.48 11.20 10.89
C ALA A 152 -0.58 12.18 10.41
N LEU A 153 -0.68 12.36 9.09
CA LEU A 153 -1.58 13.32 8.47
C LEU A 153 -2.84 12.64 7.93
N GLU A 154 -3.98 13.28 8.18
CA GLU A 154 -5.26 12.89 7.58
C GLU A 154 -6.09 14.15 7.27
N SER A 155 -6.51 14.27 6.02
CA SER A 155 -7.25 15.46 5.54
C SER A 155 -8.71 15.52 6.02
N GLU A 156 -9.32 14.37 6.32
CA GLU A 156 -10.72 14.26 6.73
C GLU A 156 -10.85 14.03 8.25
N SER A 157 -11.38 15.01 8.97
CA SER A 157 -11.54 14.94 10.42
C SER A 157 -12.39 13.75 10.92
N LYS A 158 -13.35 13.30 10.10
CA LYS A 158 -14.15 12.09 10.42
C LYS A 158 -13.31 10.82 10.45
N ARG A 159 -12.29 10.73 9.59
CA ARG A 159 -11.38 9.57 9.51
C ARG A 159 -10.38 9.56 10.65
N LEU A 160 -9.99 10.72 11.17
CA LEU A 160 -9.12 10.84 12.34
C LEU A 160 -9.68 10.11 13.58
N ARG A 161 -10.97 10.24 13.86
CA ARG A 161 -11.57 9.55 15.02
C ARG A 161 -11.42 8.03 14.95
N LYS A 162 -11.62 7.46 13.76
CA LYS A 162 -11.40 6.02 13.53
C LYS A 162 -9.93 5.63 13.70
N MET A 163 -9.04 6.48 13.25
CA MET A 163 -7.60 6.28 13.40
C MET A 163 -7.18 6.36 14.87
N MET A 164 -7.62 7.38 15.62
CA MET A 164 -7.37 7.49 17.05
C MET A 164 -7.79 6.23 17.82
N PHE A 165 -8.99 5.71 17.54
CA PHE A 165 -9.45 4.45 18.12
C PHE A 165 -8.51 3.28 17.81
N ASN A 166 -8.11 3.13 16.54
CA ASN A 166 -7.22 2.04 16.13
C ASN A 166 -5.82 2.14 16.79
N LEU A 167 -5.23 3.33 16.81
CA LEU A 167 -3.92 3.54 17.44
C LEU A 167 -3.96 3.31 18.95
N SER A 168 -4.98 3.86 19.63
CA SER A 168 -5.20 3.64 21.06
C SER A 168 -5.39 2.15 21.38
N ARG A 169 -6.25 1.46 20.62
CA ARG A 169 -6.46 0.02 20.74
C ARG A 169 -5.16 -0.76 20.60
N CYS A 170 -4.29 -0.36 19.67
CA CYS A 170 -2.99 -1.00 19.42
C CYS A 170 -1.90 -0.60 20.44
N GLY A 171 -2.16 0.34 21.36
CA GLY A 171 -1.18 0.78 22.35
C GLY A 171 -0.08 1.68 21.75
N VAL A 172 -0.39 2.40 20.69
CA VAL A 172 0.54 3.36 20.07
C VAL A 172 0.56 4.64 20.89
N VAL A 173 1.75 5.10 21.28
CA VAL A 173 1.95 6.30 22.12
C VAL A 173 2.91 7.33 21.53
N ASN A 174 3.66 7.00 20.48
CA ASN A 174 4.65 7.86 19.86
C ASN A 174 4.15 8.59 18.61
N THR A 175 2.82 8.71 18.42
CA THR A 175 2.23 9.28 17.22
C THR A 175 1.45 10.56 17.50
N VAL A 176 1.76 11.62 16.75
CA VAL A 176 1.00 12.88 16.69
C VAL A 176 0.08 12.84 15.47
N LEU A 177 -1.23 13.00 15.70
CA LEU A 177 -2.22 13.07 14.63
C LEU A 177 -2.51 14.51 14.25
N TRP A 178 -2.41 14.82 12.96
CA TRP A 178 -2.69 16.16 12.47
C TRP A 178 -3.73 16.14 11.35
N ASN A 179 -4.83 16.91 11.57
CA ASN A 179 -5.83 17.08 10.52
C ASN A 179 -5.33 18.08 9.48
N MET A 180 -4.61 17.59 8.51
CA MET A 180 -4.01 18.39 7.46
C MET A 180 -3.96 17.60 6.15
N LYS A 181 -4.07 18.34 5.02
CA LYS A 181 -3.78 17.76 3.70
C LYS A 181 -2.27 17.54 3.57
N GLY A 182 -1.87 16.36 3.08
CA GLY A 182 -0.45 16.00 2.93
C GLY A 182 0.35 16.98 2.07
N GLU A 183 -0.28 17.57 1.05
CA GLU A 183 0.35 18.55 0.16
C GLU A 183 0.80 19.82 0.88
N LYS A 184 0.25 20.10 2.05
CA LYS A 184 0.58 21.31 2.84
C LYS A 184 1.77 21.16 3.77
N ILE A 185 2.33 19.95 3.91
CA ILE A 185 3.44 19.70 4.83
C ILE A 185 4.67 20.54 4.51
N VAL A 186 4.90 20.88 3.25
CA VAL A 186 6.00 21.73 2.79
C VAL A 186 5.96 23.16 3.34
N ASN A 187 4.82 23.61 3.86
CA ASN A 187 4.67 24.94 4.46
C ASN A 187 5.28 25.01 5.88
N TYR A 188 5.79 23.90 6.39
CA TYR A 188 6.38 23.79 7.71
C TYR A 188 7.83 23.33 7.60
N ASP A 189 8.70 23.85 8.44
CA ASP A 189 10.13 23.51 8.46
C ASP A 189 10.38 22.19 9.21
N PHE A 190 9.78 21.10 8.71
CA PHE A 190 10.00 19.75 9.20
C PHE A 190 10.83 18.94 8.22
N LYS A 191 11.73 18.11 8.74
CA LYS A 191 12.49 17.13 7.97
C LYS A 191 12.45 15.79 8.67
N PHE A 192 12.15 14.73 7.91
CA PHE A 192 11.91 13.38 8.40
C PHE A 192 12.98 12.40 7.92
N ASP A 193 13.35 11.45 8.76
CA ASP A 193 14.25 10.36 8.39
C ASP A 193 13.57 9.38 7.44
N LYS A 194 12.27 9.12 7.68
CA LYS A 194 11.44 8.21 6.90
C LYS A 194 10.10 8.85 6.57
N VAL A 195 9.65 8.68 5.34
CA VAL A 195 8.34 9.16 4.89
C VAL A 195 7.58 8.02 4.23
N LEU A 196 6.38 7.75 4.70
CA LEU A 196 5.43 6.85 4.05
C LEU A 196 4.37 7.66 3.30
N LEU A 197 4.24 7.41 2.02
CA LEU A 197 3.13 7.88 1.20
C LEU A 197 2.35 6.68 0.65
N ASP A 198 1.42 6.15 1.47
CA ASP A 198 0.40 5.23 0.98
C ASP A 198 -0.69 6.04 0.27
N ALA A 199 -0.48 6.28 -1.01
CA ALA A 199 -1.20 7.32 -1.72
C ALA A 199 -2.68 6.96 -1.98
N PRO A 200 -3.61 7.93 -1.82
CA PRO A 200 -4.99 7.72 -2.22
C PRO A 200 -5.04 7.40 -3.72
N CYS A 201 -5.69 6.29 -4.08
CA CYS A 201 -5.65 5.72 -5.42
C CYS A 201 -7.03 5.26 -5.89
N SER A 202 -7.12 4.83 -7.14
CA SER A 202 -8.37 4.32 -7.75
C SER A 202 -8.77 2.91 -7.25
N CYS A 203 -7.88 2.22 -6.55
CA CYS A 203 -8.14 0.97 -5.81
C CYS A 203 -8.58 -0.22 -6.68
N ASP A 204 -8.14 -0.33 -7.92
CA ASP A 204 -8.48 -1.48 -8.78
C ASP A 204 -7.75 -2.78 -8.35
N GLY A 205 -6.69 -2.69 -7.59
CA GLY A 205 -6.00 -3.86 -7.02
C GLY A 205 -6.76 -4.57 -5.90
N ILE A 206 -7.85 -3.98 -5.37
CA ILE A 206 -8.66 -4.58 -4.29
C ILE A 206 -10.07 -4.99 -4.75
N MET A 207 -10.33 -5.13 -6.05
CA MET A 207 -11.64 -5.49 -6.59
C MET A 207 -12.20 -6.80 -6.02
N GLN A 208 -11.35 -7.72 -5.63
CA GLN A 208 -11.77 -8.94 -4.93
C GLN A 208 -12.42 -8.63 -3.57
N LYS A 209 -11.92 -7.63 -2.84
CA LYS A 209 -12.45 -7.21 -1.53
C LYS A 209 -13.63 -6.25 -1.66
N ASP A 210 -13.68 -5.49 -2.75
CA ASP A 210 -14.73 -4.52 -3.08
C ASP A 210 -15.20 -4.69 -4.52
N PRO A 211 -16.14 -5.62 -4.79
CA PRO A 211 -16.64 -5.89 -6.14
C PRO A 211 -17.30 -4.69 -6.84
N LEU A 212 -17.77 -3.69 -6.07
CA LEU A 212 -18.34 -2.46 -6.64
C LEU A 212 -17.30 -1.68 -7.46
N ARG A 213 -16.00 -1.92 -7.24
CA ARG A 213 -14.94 -1.31 -8.06
C ARG A 213 -15.02 -1.68 -9.53
N LYS A 214 -15.55 -2.84 -9.90
CA LYS A 214 -15.77 -3.21 -11.30
C LYS A 214 -16.63 -2.19 -12.05
N THR A 215 -17.59 -1.58 -11.37
CA THR A 215 -18.52 -0.59 -11.95
C THR A 215 -18.08 0.85 -11.72
N THR A 216 -17.54 1.16 -10.53
CA THR A 216 -17.14 2.52 -10.13
C THR A 216 -15.75 2.94 -10.64
N TYR A 217 -14.87 1.98 -10.95
CA TYR A 217 -13.56 2.26 -11.53
C TYR A 217 -13.70 2.90 -12.92
N SER A 218 -13.04 4.01 -13.12
CA SER A 218 -13.16 4.79 -14.36
C SER A 218 -11.83 5.44 -14.74
N LYS A 219 -11.75 5.89 -16.00
CA LYS A 219 -10.59 6.63 -16.51
C LYS A 219 -10.41 7.97 -15.80
N GLU A 220 -11.52 8.59 -15.41
CA GLU A 220 -11.57 9.84 -14.66
C GLU A 220 -11.00 9.65 -13.26
N SER A 221 -11.31 8.52 -12.59
CA SER A 221 -10.74 8.21 -11.27
C SER A 221 -9.22 8.03 -11.32
N ILE A 222 -8.69 7.34 -12.35
CA ILE A 222 -7.24 7.22 -12.57
C ILE A 222 -6.61 8.61 -12.76
N LYS A 223 -7.18 9.44 -13.63
CA LYS A 223 -6.69 10.79 -13.88
C LYS A 223 -6.70 11.65 -12.60
N PHE A 224 -7.80 11.63 -11.87
CA PHE A 224 -7.94 12.39 -10.63
C PHE A 224 -6.89 11.96 -9.58
N CYS A 225 -6.76 10.64 -9.36
CA CYS A 225 -5.81 10.10 -8.41
C CYS A 225 -4.36 10.40 -8.83
N SER A 226 -3.99 10.23 -10.10
CA SER A 226 -2.61 10.46 -10.55
C SER A 226 -2.18 11.92 -10.40
N ILE A 227 -3.09 12.89 -10.62
CA ILE A 227 -2.79 14.32 -10.38
C ILE A 227 -2.52 14.58 -8.91
N ARG A 228 -3.37 14.06 -8.02
CA ARG A 228 -3.20 14.20 -6.58
C ARG A 228 -1.94 13.51 -6.05
N GLN A 229 -1.64 12.33 -6.57
CA GLN A 229 -0.43 11.57 -6.23
C GLN A 229 0.85 12.30 -6.63
N SER A 230 0.88 12.96 -7.81
CA SER A 230 2.02 13.79 -8.22
C SER A 230 2.26 14.93 -7.23
N GLN A 231 1.21 15.60 -6.76
CA GLN A 231 1.35 16.69 -5.78
C GLN A 231 1.82 16.18 -4.42
N LEU A 232 1.27 15.04 -3.98
CA LEU A 232 1.63 14.43 -2.69
C LEU A 232 3.08 13.95 -2.67
N ILE A 233 3.56 13.28 -3.72
CA ILE A 233 4.93 12.75 -3.75
C ILE A 233 5.97 13.86 -3.81
N GLU A 234 5.72 14.93 -4.59
CA GLU A 234 6.60 16.10 -4.62
C GLU A 234 6.67 16.76 -3.24
N SER A 235 5.52 16.97 -2.58
CA SER A 235 5.48 17.51 -1.22
C SER A 235 6.17 16.62 -0.20
N ALA A 236 5.98 15.30 -0.31
CA ALA A 236 6.61 14.34 0.58
C ALA A 236 8.14 14.29 0.41
N LEU A 237 8.66 14.35 -0.83
CA LEU A 237 10.11 14.36 -1.09
C LEU A 237 10.79 15.60 -0.52
N ASN A 238 10.14 16.77 -0.59
CA ASN A 238 10.70 18.03 -0.06
C ASN A 238 10.89 18.02 1.46
N VAL A 239 10.28 17.10 2.19
CA VAL A 239 10.41 17.03 3.66
C VAL A 239 11.21 15.80 4.13
N VAL A 240 11.77 15.01 3.23
CA VAL A 240 12.73 13.96 3.57
C VAL A 240 14.10 14.60 3.82
N LYS A 241 14.80 14.17 4.86
CA LYS A 241 16.21 14.55 5.10
C LYS A 241 17.12 14.02 3.99
N PRO A 242 18.25 14.68 3.67
CA PRO A 242 19.30 14.04 2.87
C PRO A 242 19.71 12.69 3.46
N GLY A 243 19.82 11.66 2.62
CA GLY A 243 20.04 10.28 3.04
C GLY A 243 18.81 9.55 3.59
N GLY A 244 17.68 10.25 3.76
CA GLY A 244 16.42 9.66 4.23
C GLY A 244 15.70 8.83 3.16
N LEU A 245 14.66 8.11 3.58
CA LEU A 245 13.86 7.24 2.70
C LEU A 245 12.42 7.71 2.59
N LEU A 246 11.89 7.67 1.36
CA LEU A 246 10.47 7.73 1.09
C LEU A 246 10.02 6.39 0.51
N VAL A 247 8.95 5.80 1.06
CA VAL A 247 8.24 4.70 0.43
C VAL A 247 6.92 5.21 -0.11
N TYR A 248 6.74 5.06 -1.42
CA TYR A 248 5.49 5.30 -2.12
C TYR A 248 4.77 3.99 -2.35
N SER A 249 3.49 3.92 -2.04
CA SER A 249 2.67 2.73 -2.30
C SER A 249 1.26 3.07 -2.75
N THR A 250 0.63 2.18 -3.51
CA THR A 250 -0.79 2.23 -3.88
C THR A 250 -1.39 0.83 -3.93
N CYS A 251 -2.71 0.73 -3.72
CA CYS A 251 -3.48 -0.46 -4.06
C CYS A 251 -4.09 -0.38 -5.47
N SER A 252 -3.44 0.34 -6.40
CA SER A 252 -3.81 0.43 -7.81
C SER A 252 -2.88 -0.39 -8.68
N LEU A 253 -3.40 -0.95 -9.78
CA LEU A 253 -2.62 -1.59 -10.84
C LEU A 253 -2.34 -0.63 -12.01
N ALA A 254 -2.91 0.57 -12.01
CA ALA A 254 -2.77 1.53 -13.11
C ALA A 254 -1.35 2.11 -13.17
N PRO A 255 -0.63 2.00 -14.30
CA PRO A 255 0.72 2.59 -14.43
C PRO A 255 0.76 4.10 -14.24
N GLU A 256 -0.34 4.80 -14.53
CA GLU A 256 -0.47 6.24 -14.34
C GLU A 256 -0.44 6.67 -12.87
N GLU A 257 -0.82 5.75 -11.96
CA GLU A 257 -0.81 5.96 -10.52
C GLU A 257 0.45 5.40 -9.86
N ASN A 258 1.26 4.67 -10.60
CA ASN A 258 2.42 3.91 -10.13
C ASN A 258 3.71 4.39 -10.84
N GLU A 259 4.13 3.67 -11.88
CA GLU A 259 5.40 3.91 -12.55
C GLU A 259 5.53 5.32 -13.13
N PHE A 260 4.44 5.89 -13.67
CA PHE A 260 4.51 7.24 -14.22
C PHE A 260 4.64 8.31 -13.13
N ILE A 261 4.12 8.06 -11.93
CA ILE A 261 4.35 8.95 -10.78
C ILE A 261 5.83 8.92 -10.41
N ILE A 262 6.41 7.73 -10.25
CA ILE A 262 7.82 7.60 -9.91
C ILE A 262 8.71 8.17 -11.02
N ASN A 263 8.42 7.87 -12.28
CA ASN A 263 9.18 8.40 -13.40
C ASN A 263 9.15 9.95 -13.47
N SER A 264 8.04 10.56 -13.03
CA SER A 264 7.88 12.02 -13.09
C SER A 264 8.76 12.80 -12.10
N ILE A 265 9.34 12.14 -11.11
CA ILE A 265 10.16 12.75 -10.07
C ILE A 265 11.68 12.52 -10.27
N ILE A 266 12.06 11.53 -11.08
CA ILE A 266 13.49 11.17 -11.29
C ILE A 266 14.31 12.34 -11.81
N ASP A 267 13.78 13.11 -12.75
CA ASP A 267 14.48 14.26 -13.32
C ASP A 267 14.37 15.55 -12.45
N LYS A 268 13.43 15.57 -11.51
CA LYS A 268 13.15 16.74 -10.68
C LYS A 268 13.91 16.75 -9.35
N PHE A 269 14.20 15.56 -8.81
CA PHE A 269 14.83 15.39 -7.50
C PHE A 269 16.11 14.59 -7.62
N ASP A 270 17.07 14.86 -6.76
CA ASP A 270 18.27 14.02 -6.62
C ASP A 270 17.96 12.81 -5.76
N ILE A 271 17.49 11.75 -6.40
CA ILE A 271 16.99 10.53 -5.77
C ILE A 271 17.56 9.28 -6.39
N THR A 272 17.57 8.22 -5.61
CA THR A 272 17.89 6.85 -6.07
C THR A 272 16.70 5.94 -5.80
N ILE A 273 16.25 5.19 -6.82
CA ILE A 273 15.25 4.13 -6.63
C ILE A 273 15.99 2.88 -6.14
N GLU A 274 15.71 2.45 -4.92
CA GLU A 274 16.33 1.27 -4.30
C GLU A 274 15.53 0.00 -4.60
N SER A 275 16.24 -1.15 -4.64
CA SER A 275 15.60 -2.46 -4.74
C SER A 275 14.80 -2.81 -3.49
N ILE A 276 13.78 -3.66 -3.69
CA ILE A 276 12.94 -4.20 -2.62
C ILE A 276 13.04 -5.73 -2.67
N ASP A 277 13.50 -6.33 -1.56
CA ASP A 277 13.83 -7.76 -1.49
C ASP A 277 12.67 -8.61 -0.91
N TYR A 278 11.50 -8.02 -0.68
CA TYR A 278 10.33 -8.69 -0.09
C TYR A 278 9.40 -9.34 -1.12
N GLY A 279 9.95 -9.80 -2.25
CA GLY A 279 9.16 -10.42 -3.33
C GLY A 279 8.47 -9.38 -4.23
N GLY A 280 7.38 -9.80 -4.88
CA GLY A 280 6.77 -9.02 -5.97
C GLY A 280 7.48 -9.25 -7.30
N VAL A 281 6.91 -8.74 -8.38
CA VAL A 281 7.53 -8.71 -9.70
C VAL A 281 8.03 -7.31 -10.02
N ASP A 282 9.06 -7.23 -10.86
CA ASP A 282 9.61 -5.95 -11.32
C ASP A 282 8.52 -5.14 -12.04
N SER A 283 8.54 -3.84 -11.85
CA SER A 283 7.56 -2.96 -12.47
C SER A 283 7.82 -2.73 -13.95
N LEU A 284 6.82 -2.16 -14.61
CA LEU A 284 6.83 -1.94 -16.06
C LEU A 284 7.75 -0.77 -16.42
N ILE A 285 8.71 -1.00 -17.32
CA ILE A 285 9.52 0.08 -17.91
C ILE A 285 8.93 0.64 -19.20
N LYS A 286 7.82 0.07 -19.69
CA LYS A 286 7.11 0.53 -20.89
C LYS A 286 5.61 0.29 -20.76
N PHE A 287 4.82 1.30 -21.08
CA PHE A 287 3.35 1.18 -21.15
C PHE A 287 2.74 2.20 -22.11
N GLY A 288 1.80 1.78 -22.96
CA GLY A 288 1.07 2.66 -23.89
C GLY A 288 1.97 3.44 -24.84
N GLY A 289 3.06 2.84 -25.31
CA GLY A 289 4.04 3.47 -26.18
C GLY A 289 5.06 4.38 -25.48
N LYS A 290 4.91 4.64 -24.18
CA LYS A 290 5.86 5.42 -23.39
C LYS A 290 6.90 4.50 -22.76
N VAL A 291 8.17 4.92 -22.82
CA VAL A 291 9.30 4.27 -22.15
C VAL A 291 9.66 5.11 -20.92
N MET A 292 9.90 4.47 -19.81
CA MET A 292 10.26 5.07 -18.53
C MET A 292 11.73 4.81 -18.22
N ASP A 293 12.26 5.50 -17.23
CA ASP A 293 13.62 5.28 -16.76
C ASP A 293 13.86 3.83 -16.34
N LYS A 294 15.07 3.32 -16.58
CA LYS A 294 15.41 1.93 -16.30
C LYS A 294 15.40 1.59 -14.81
N SER A 295 15.56 2.56 -13.92
CA SER A 295 15.52 2.36 -12.47
C SER A 295 14.12 1.99 -11.96
N ILE A 296 13.06 2.27 -12.72
CA ILE A 296 11.68 1.88 -12.41
C ILE A 296 11.55 0.35 -12.20
N LYS A 297 12.38 -0.46 -12.84
CA LYS A 297 12.40 -1.92 -12.61
C LYS A 297 12.65 -2.32 -11.15
N PHE A 298 13.28 -1.46 -10.34
CA PHE A 298 13.52 -1.74 -8.92
C PHE A 298 12.27 -1.58 -8.05
N THR A 299 11.25 -0.87 -8.53
CA THR A 299 9.94 -0.85 -7.87
C THR A 299 9.22 -2.18 -8.07
N LYS A 300 8.27 -2.52 -7.20
CA LYS A 300 7.62 -3.84 -7.20
C LYS A 300 6.11 -3.76 -7.36
N ARG A 301 5.59 -4.71 -8.12
CA ARG A 301 4.15 -4.97 -8.29
C ARG A 301 3.77 -6.28 -7.63
N PHE A 302 2.64 -6.27 -6.96
CA PHE A 302 2.02 -7.46 -6.38
C PHE A 302 0.69 -7.72 -7.09
N TYR A 303 0.47 -8.97 -7.46
CA TYR A 303 -0.77 -9.40 -8.11
C TYR A 303 -1.46 -10.47 -7.28
N PRO A 304 -2.79 -10.40 -7.07
CA PRO A 304 -3.51 -11.31 -6.18
C PRO A 304 -3.31 -12.79 -6.52
N HIS A 305 -3.36 -13.14 -7.79
CA HIS A 305 -3.26 -14.52 -8.29
C HIS A 305 -1.83 -15.12 -8.26
N ILE A 306 -0.82 -14.28 -8.06
CA ILE A 306 0.60 -14.71 -7.98
C ILE A 306 1.06 -14.70 -6.51
N HIS A 307 0.74 -13.65 -5.79
CA HIS A 307 1.32 -13.40 -4.46
C HIS A 307 0.34 -13.66 -3.31
N ASN A 308 -0.89 -14.07 -3.61
CA ASN A 308 -1.97 -14.28 -2.63
C ASN A 308 -2.32 -13.06 -1.77
N THR A 309 -1.92 -11.85 -2.14
CA THR A 309 -2.17 -10.58 -1.45
C THR A 309 -3.05 -9.65 -2.31
N ALA A 310 -3.39 -8.47 -1.85
CA ALA A 310 -4.05 -7.47 -2.71
C ALA A 310 -3.14 -7.07 -3.88
N GLY A 311 -3.73 -6.58 -4.98
CA GLY A 311 -2.99 -5.88 -6.01
C GLY A 311 -2.37 -4.63 -5.41
N PHE A 312 -1.04 -4.47 -5.57
CA PHE A 312 -0.31 -3.43 -4.87
C PHE A 312 0.95 -3.00 -5.64
N PHE A 313 1.41 -1.79 -5.38
CA PHE A 313 2.65 -1.25 -5.91
C PHE A 313 3.48 -0.63 -4.78
N ILE A 314 4.80 -0.82 -4.82
CA ILE A 314 5.74 -0.25 -3.85
C ILE A 314 6.97 0.30 -4.59
N ALA A 315 7.37 1.53 -4.26
CA ALA A 315 8.62 2.14 -4.66
C ALA A 315 9.39 2.63 -3.42
N LYS A 316 10.64 2.23 -3.29
CA LYS A 316 11.56 2.66 -2.23
C LYS A 316 12.51 3.68 -2.83
N ILE A 317 12.52 4.89 -2.27
CA ILE A 317 13.20 6.07 -2.82
C ILE A 317 14.12 6.66 -1.76
N ARG A 318 15.41 6.70 -2.05
CA ARG A 318 16.38 7.42 -1.23
C ARG A 318 16.54 8.84 -1.75
N VAL A 319 16.47 9.81 -0.86
CA VAL A 319 16.79 11.22 -1.19
C VAL A 319 18.27 11.43 -0.97
N ASN A 320 19.03 11.75 -2.03
CA ASN A 320 20.47 11.98 -1.94
C ASN A 320 20.73 13.40 -1.42
N ASN A 321 20.17 14.42 -2.13
CA ASN A 321 20.16 15.82 -1.70
C ASN A 321 18.74 16.40 -1.88
N ILE A 322 18.49 17.58 -1.29
CA ILE A 322 17.14 18.20 -1.37
C ILE A 322 16.97 18.98 -2.68
N GLU A 323 18.08 19.41 -3.33
CA GLU A 323 18.07 20.19 -4.57
C GLU A 323 18.98 19.54 -5.62
N LYS A 324 18.47 19.44 -6.85
CA LYS A 324 19.28 19.30 -8.07
C LYS A 324 19.53 20.64 -8.67
#